data_a5e8a6b6bc72c7fb6f2362a6013554ac
#
_entry.id   a5e8a6b6bc72c7fb6f2362a6013554ac
#
_cell.length_a   1.000
_cell.length_b   1.000
_cell.length_c   1.000
_cell.angle_alpha   90.00
_cell.angle_beta   90.00
_cell.angle_gamma   90.00
#
_symmetry.space_group_name_H-M   'P 1'
#
loop_
_entity.id
_entity.type
_entity.pdbx_description
1 polymer ?
#
loop_
_entity_poly.entity_id
_entity_poly.type
_entity_poly.pdbx_seq_one_letter_code
_entity_poly.pdbx_strand_id
1 'polypeptide(L)'
;MEKEFEKFLRGIYKEYDCLVGMTQERPCICNFRYEDKAFDLLDMVLRKGRLSQVAIHIDVDVDGIGSGYIMNKFLKHYGIKPKLMINKDKKHGITEKYVETVNGMKLDLLIVLDSSSGKQDILSKFNCPVLVIDHHNPTGELRKENFTIINSVENYKETMSWGLVVYEFLRAYLAYRGEAEWIYEDKLYQWAVVTLFTDVITLDTKRNQFYLDRSICAIDLEKNLKAILETIHAYGETLSKSNVNYSFAPLINRAIRAGDSAIALNLTVNEPENINKLMQEKYKKLQEEAVLKAEKTYEYKTSTFIDMTGKGVSGAYNGIIASKVKDKYDKSAFVYSVVDGCALGSFRGRYPVNYYDAINKYIEEKYPTQGYYVGGHQGAFGYKLPANKLEEIAEVVYEEEQNISTKWLVTLGDGIEKGQFHINVEDLDVFIRTHSIYELALMNAKLCSAEQVQIVLKNKQFPFKEEKTITNKTIYRYDIYGIGCLGFIELKSEYILLYPEWSISGLVVYAKELY
;
A
#
# COMPACT_ATOMS: atom_id res chain seq x y z
N MET A 1 -28.95 6.88 19.70
CA MET A 1 -27.96 5.94 19.18
C MET A 1 -27.36 6.44 17.87
N GLU A 2 -28.10 6.60 16.76
CA GLU A 2 -27.58 7.00 15.45
C GLU A 2 -26.80 8.33 15.48
N LYS A 3 -27.36 9.39 16.08
CA LYS A 3 -26.67 10.68 16.25
C LYS A 3 -25.44 10.62 17.16
N GLU A 4 -25.45 9.72 18.15
CA GLU A 4 -24.32 9.53 19.04
C GLU A 4 -23.20 8.77 18.36
N PHE A 5 -23.53 7.76 17.53
CA PHE A 5 -22.59 7.03 16.71
C PHE A 5 -21.95 7.94 15.63
N GLU A 6 -22.77 8.75 14.95
CA GLU A 6 -22.27 9.76 14.02
C GLU A 6 -21.31 10.75 14.71
N LYS A 7 -21.67 11.23 15.91
CA LYS A 7 -20.81 12.11 16.71
C LYS A 7 -19.48 11.43 17.08
N PHE A 8 -19.52 10.15 17.41
CA PHE A 8 -18.34 9.33 17.67
C PHE A 8 -17.45 9.25 16.43
N LEU A 9 -18.00 8.90 15.26
CA LEU A 9 -17.25 8.81 14.00
C LEU A 9 -16.66 10.16 13.58
N ARG A 10 -17.41 11.27 13.73
CA ARG A 10 -16.91 12.64 13.48
C ARG A 10 -15.78 13.04 14.43
N GLY A 11 -15.73 12.49 15.63
CA GLY A 11 -14.63 12.68 16.58
C GLY A 11 -13.34 11.96 16.15
N ILE A 12 -13.46 10.90 15.35
CA ILE A 12 -12.35 10.11 14.85
C ILE A 12 -11.82 10.64 13.53
N TYR A 13 -12.72 10.87 12.59
CA TYR A 13 -12.37 11.19 11.20
C TYR A 13 -12.62 12.66 10.92
N LYS A 14 -11.56 13.41 10.60
CA LYS A 14 -11.65 14.84 10.27
C LYS A 14 -12.52 15.10 9.04
N GLU A 15 -12.47 14.18 8.08
CA GLU A 15 -13.17 14.29 6.80
C GLU A 15 -14.35 13.31 6.72
N TYR A 16 -15.08 13.13 7.85
CA TYR A 16 -16.21 12.20 7.96
C TYR A 16 -17.21 12.35 6.81
N ASP A 17 -17.61 13.58 6.47
CA ASP A 17 -18.58 13.81 5.40
C ASP A 17 -18.11 13.33 4.03
N CYS A 18 -16.81 13.32 3.78
CA CYS A 18 -16.23 12.76 2.57
C CYS A 18 -16.23 11.23 2.60
N LEU A 19 -16.11 10.61 3.78
CA LEU A 19 -16.10 9.16 3.93
C LEU A 19 -17.50 8.54 3.77
N VAL A 20 -18.55 9.18 4.29
CA VAL A 20 -19.92 8.69 4.17
C VAL A 20 -20.64 9.13 2.90
N GLY A 21 -20.21 10.23 2.29
CA GLY A 21 -20.75 10.78 1.06
C GLY A 21 -19.81 10.64 -0.12
N MET A 22 -20.22 11.16 -1.28
CA MET A 22 -19.34 11.35 -2.43
C MET A 22 -18.70 12.73 -2.39
N THR A 23 -17.39 12.80 -2.52
CA THR A 23 -16.65 14.05 -2.63
C THR A 23 -16.94 14.70 -3.97
N GLN A 24 -17.74 15.77 -3.99
CA GLN A 24 -18.18 16.44 -5.20
C GLN A 24 -17.12 17.40 -5.75
N GLU A 25 -16.47 18.13 -4.85
CA GLU A 25 -15.51 19.15 -5.20
C GLU A 25 -14.18 18.54 -5.65
N ARG A 26 -13.79 18.90 -6.87
CA ARG A 26 -12.49 18.47 -7.40
C ARG A 26 -11.37 19.17 -6.64
N PRO A 27 -10.32 18.44 -6.19
CA PRO A 27 -9.20 19.07 -5.51
C PRO A 27 -8.51 20.12 -6.37
N CYS A 28 -8.02 21.19 -5.74
CA CYS A 28 -7.18 22.16 -6.42
C CYS A 28 -5.92 21.49 -6.99
N ILE A 29 -5.36 22.11 -8.03
CA ILE A 29 -4.09 21.67 -8.61
C ILE A 29 -2.98 21.79 -7.56
N CYS A 30 -2.14 20.79 -7.45
CA CYS A 30 -0.98 20.83 -6.59
C CYS A 30 0.10 21.77 -7.11
N ASN A 31 0.77 22.50 -6.19
CA ASN A 31 1.98 23.26 -6.47
C ASN A 31 3.15 22.58 -5.76
N PHE A 32 4.02 21.93 -6.49
CA PHE A 32 5.17 21.24 -5.92
C PHE A 32 6.39 22.17 -5.82
N ARG A 33 7.20 22.00 -4.79
CA ARG A 33 8.47 22.72 -4.70
C ARG A 33 9.38 22.33 -5.86
N TYR A 34 9.98 23.34 -6.52
CA TYR A 34 10.80 23.18 -7.72
C TYR A 34 10.10 22.58 -8.95
N GLU A 35 8.78 22.68 -9.03
CA GLU A 35 8.01 22.18 -10.18
C GLU A 35 8.40 22.85 -11.50
N ASP A 36 8.75 24.15 -11.47
CA ASP A 36 9.25 24.90 -12.60
C ASP A 36 10.41 24.18 -13.30
N LYS A 37 11.39 23.72 -12.52
CA LYS A 37 12.54 22.98 -13.05
C LYS A 37 12.17 21.59 -13.57
N ALA A 38 11.26 20.91 -12.89
CA ALA A 38 10.74 19.62 -13.34
C ALA A 38 9.95 19.78 -14.66
N PHE A 39 9.19 20.85 -14.80
CA PHE A 39 8.47 21.19 -16.04
C PHE A 39 9.42 21.49 -17.19
N ASP A 40 10.51 22.24 -16.94
CA ASP A 40 11.58 22.45 -17.94
C ASP A 40 12.17 21.13 -18.46
N LEU A 41 12.40 20.15 -17.57
CA LEU A 41 12.90 18.83 -17.95
C LEU A 41 11.91 18.07 -18.83
N LEU A 42 10.61 18.10 -18.49
CA LEU A 42 9.58 17.52 -19.35
C LEU A 42 9.48 18.24 -20.69
N ASP A 43 9.46 19.58 -20.69
CA ASP A 43 9.42 20.37 -21.92
C ASP A 43 10.61 20.07 -22.84
N MET A 44 11.79 19.92 -22.29
CA MET A 44 12.99 19.58 -23.06
C MET A 44 12.80 18.26 -23.84
N VAL A 45 12.27 17.21 -23.21
CA VAL A 45 12.05 15.93 -23.89
C VAL A 45 10.83 15.96 -24.80
N LEU A 46 9.76 16.66 -24.43
CA LEU A 46 8.57 16.77 -25.27
C LEU A 46 8.87 17.53 -26.58
N ARG A 47 9.72 18.57 -26.56
CA ARG A 47 10.15 19.29 -27.78
C ARG A 47 10.92 18.39 -28.75
N LYS A 48 11.70 17.43 -28.25
CA LYS A 48 12.39 16.44 -29.10
C LYS A 48 11.44 15.34 -29.61
N GLY A 49 10.32 15.11 -28.92
CA GLY A 49 9.32 14.13 -29.27
C GLY A 49 9.91 12.72 -29.42
N ARG A 50 9.69 12.07 -30.56
CA ARG A 50 10.14 10.70 -30.84
C ARG A 50 11.66 10.49 -30.81
N LEU A 51 12.44 11.55 -30.87
CA LEU A 51 13.91 11.51 -30.83
C LEU A 51 14.45 11.51 -29.39
N SER A 52 13.60 11.77 -28.42
CA SER A 52 14.00 11.80 -27.02
C SER A 52 14.37 10.42 -26.50
N GLN A 53 15.53 10.36 -25.86
CA GLN A 53 16.00 9.17 -25.15
C GLN A 53 15.65 9.29 -23.66
N VAL A 54 14.51 8.73 -23.28
CA VAL A 54 14.00 8.77 -21.90
C VAL A 54 13.99 7.37 -21.30
N ALA A 55 14.43 7.24 -20.06
CA ALA A 55 14.23 6.04 -19.27
C ALA A 55 13.38 6.36 -18.04
N ILE A 56 12.55 5.40 -17.63
CA ILE A 56 11.78 5.44 -16.38
C ILE A 56 12.27 4.30 -15.50
N HIS A 57 12.87 4.61 -14.36
CA HIS A 57 13.12 3.65 -13.29
C HIS A 57 11.86 3.52 -12.43
N ILE A 58 11.38 2.31 -12.27
CA ILE A 58 10.15 1.92 -11.59
C ILE A 58 10.52 1.09 -10.38
N ASP A 59 9.96 1.39 -9.23
CA ASP A 59 10.21 0.60 -8.02
C ASP A 59 9.55 -0.78 -8.06
N VAL A 60 10.01 -1.68 -7.19
CA VAL A 60 9.74 -3.13 -7.25
C VAL A 60 8.49 -3.54 -6.46
N ASP A 61 7.38 -2.83 -6.67
CA ASP A 61 6.06 -3.17 -6.14
C ASP A 61 4.94 -2.66 -7.05
N VAL A 62 3.70 -2.83 -6.60
CA VAL A 62 2.52 -2.46 -7.38
C VAL A 62 2.37 -0.96 -7.48
N ASP A 63 2.81 -0.23 -6.45
CA ASP A 63 2.75 1.22 -6.42
C ASP A 63 3.72 1.82 -7.44
N GLY A 64 4.97 1.37 -7.45
CA GLY A 64 5.94 1.74 -8.48
C GLY A 64 5.45 1.39 -9.90
N ILE A 65 4.86 0.20 -10.11
CA ILE A 65 4.33 -0.20 -11.42
C ILE A 65 3.17 0.69 -11.85
N GLY A 66 2.25 1.03 -10.94
CA GLY A 66 1.12 1.94 -11.24
C GLY A 66 1.59 3.33 -11.64
N SER A 67 2.55 3.88 -10.90
CA SER A 67 3.21 5.16 -11.20
C SER A 67 3.91 5.13 -12.55
N GLY A 68 4.65 4.05 -12.80
CA GLY A 68 5.32 3.81 -14.08
C GLY A 68 4.35 3.74 -15.24
N TYR A 69 3.18 3.14 -15.04
CA TYR A 69 2.12 3.10 -16.05
C TYR A 69 1.63 4.51 -16.40
N ILE A 70 1.31 5.32 -15.39
CA ILE A 70 0.81 6.70 -15.59
C ILE A 70 1.83 7.51 -16.38
N MET A 71 3.10 7.54 -15.96
CA MET A 71 4.16 8.29 -16.61
C MET A 71 4.45 7.77 -18.03
N ASN A 72 4.47 6.45 -18.23
CA ASN A 72 4.65 5.83 -19.55
C ASN A 72 3.53 6.22 -20.52
N LYS A 73 2.27 6.21 -20.08
CA LYS A 73 1.14 6.66 -20.89
C LYS A 73 1.25 8.13 -21.24
N PHE A 74 1.62 8.97 -20.26
CA PHE A 74 1.84 10.37 -20.49
C PHE A 74 2.88 10.63 -21.59
N LEU A 75 4.06 10.04 -21.50
CA LEU A 75 5.13 10.23 -22.50
C LEU A 75 4.73 9.66 -23.87
N LYS A 76 4.05 8.52 -23.91
CA LYS A 76 3.54 7.92 -25.15
C LYS A 76 2.51 8.79 -25.86
N HIS A 77 1.69 9.54 -25.15
CA HIS A 77 0.75 10.50 -25.73
C HIS A 77 1.49 11.54 -26.59
N TYR A 78 2.65 11.99 -26.16
CA TYR A 78 3.52 12.91 -26.92
C TYR A 78 4.49 12.21 -27.88
N GLY A 79 4.27 10.92 -28.16
CA GLY A 79 5.05 10.15 -29.12
C GLY A 79 6.41 9.65 -28.61
N ILE A 80 6.74 9.88 -27.33
CA ILE A 80 7.98 9.38 -26.71
C ILE A 80 7.76 7.93 -26.26
N LYS A 81 8.72 7.04 -26.57
CA LYS A 81 8.72 5.65 -26.11
C LYS A 81 9.80 5.46 -25.05
N PRO A 82 9.48 5.65 -23.77
CA PRO A 82 10.50 5.53 -22.74
C PRO A 82 10.95 4.08 -22.56
N LYS A 83 12.21 3.90 -22.15
CA LYS A 83 12.72 2.62 -21.70
C LYS A 83 12.28 2.39 -20.24
N LEU A 84 11.44 1.40 -20.03
CA LEU A 84 11.03 1.01 -18.67
C LEU A 84 12.10 0.14 -18.04
N MET A 85 12.49 0.45 -16.82
CA MET A 85 13.55 -0.21 -16.06
C MET A 85 13.05 -0.51 -14.64
N ILE A 86 13.27 -1.73 -14.19
CA ILE A 86 12.91 -2.20 -12.85
C ILE A 86 14.03 -3.11 -12.32
N ASN A 87 14.30 -3.08 -11.03
CA ASN A 87 15.30 -3.96 -10.43
C ASN A 87 14.85 -5.42 -10.51
N LYS A 88 15.79 -6.34 -10.77
CA LYS A 88 15.51 -7.77 -10.82
C LYS A 88 15.16 -8.34 -9.45
N ASP A 89 15.94 -7.92 -8.46
CA ASP A 89 15.73 -8.31 -7.07
C ASP A 89 14.74 -7.32 -6.42
N LYS A 90 14.09 -7.72 -5.33
CA LYS A 90 13.25 -6.81 -4.54
C LYS A 90 14.11 -5.80 -3.76
N LYS A 91 14.93 -5.04 -4.47
CA LYS A 91 15.73 -3.94 -3.94
C LYS A 91 15.11 -2.62 -4.38
N HIS A 92 14.69 -1.83 -3.44
CA HIS A 92 14.08 -0.54 -3.69
C HIS A 92 15.11 0.52 -4.13
N GLY A 93 14.72 1.29 -5.10
CA GLY A 93 15.45 2.46 -5.59
C GLY A 93 16.71 2.16 -6.40
N ILE A 94 17.40 3.25 -6.74
CA ILE A 94 18.63 3.20 -7.53
C ILE A 94 19.84 2.75 -6.71
N THR A 95 20.82 2.13 -7.39
CA THR A 95 22.07 1.64 -6.79
C THR A 95 23.27 2.11 -7.63
N GLU A 96 24.49 2.02 -7.09
CA GLU A 96 25.73 2.36 -7.83
C GLU A 96 25.83 1.59 -9.17
N LYS A 97 25.53 0.30 -9.16
CA LYS A 97 25.53 -0.50 -10.38
C LYS A 97 24.55 0.01 -11.44
N TYR A 98 23.46 0.65 -10.98
CA TYR A 98 22.48 1.25 -11.86
C TYR A 98 23.02 2.49 -12.56
N VAL A 99 23.83 3.29 -11.86
CA VAL A 99 24.49 4.48 -12.42
C VAL A 99 25.35 4.12 -13.64
N GLU A 100 26.19 3.09 -13.52
CA GLU A 100 27.03 2.63 -14.63
C GLU A 100 26.18 2.24 -15.85
N THR A 101 25.11 1.50 -15.62
CA THR A 101 24.19 1.05 -16.67
C THR A 101 23.55 2.24 -17.39
N VAL A 102 23.03 3.21 -16.64
CA VAL A 102 22.31 4.38 -17.17
C VAL A 102 23.27 5.34 -17.88
N ASN A 103 24.45 5.60 -17.31
CA ASN A 103 25.45 6.48 -17.93
C ASN A 103 25.92 5.96 -19.29
N GLY A 104 25.86 4.65 -19.52
CA GLY A 104 26.13 4.04 -20.83
C GLY A 104 25.01 4.25 -21.86
N MET A 105 23.81 4.70 -21.47
CA MET A 105 22.65 4.80 -22.37
C MET A 105 22.53 6.12 -23.13
N LYS A 106 23.26 7.17 -22.76
CA LYS A 106 23.18 8.52 -23.36
C LYS A 106 21.74 9.08 -23.34
N LEU A 107 21.10 9.08 -22.16
CA LEU A 107 19.74 9.55 -21.98
C LEU A 107 19.67 11.09 -22.02
N ASP A 108 18.54 11.61 -22.53
CA ASP A 108 18.15 13.01 -22.37
C ASP A 108 17.56 13.27 -20.98
N LEU A 109 16.86 12.27 -20.41
CA LEU A 109 16.23 12.34 -19.09
C LEU A 109 16.10 10.94 -18.49
N LEU A 110 16.48 10.81 -17.23
CA LEU A 110 16.09 9.71 -16.37
C LEU A 110 14.96 10.16 -15.44
N ILE A 111 13.84 9.44 -15.45
CA ILE A 111 12.74 9.65 -14.49
C ILE A 111 12.80 8.50 -13.48
N VAL A 112 12.86 8.83 -12.19
CA VAL A 112 12.88 7.85 -11.08
C VAL A 112 11.59 7.99 -10.31
N LEU A 113 10.85 6.90 -10.21
CA LEU A 113 9.54 6.87 -9.58
C LEU A 113 9.55 6.01 -8.33
N ASP A 114 8.86 6.48 -7.28
CA ASP A 114 8.61 5.75 -6.04
C ASP A 114 9.87 5.35 -5.26
N SER A 115 10.92 6.13 -5.36
CA SER A 115 12.13 5.83 -4.60
C SER A 115 13.19 6.89 -4.77
N SER A 116 14.20 6.81 -3.93
CA SER A 116 15.48 7.48 -4.11
C SER A 116 15.54 8.96 -3.76
N SER A 117 14.49 9.55 -3.19
CA SER A 117 14.56 10.93 -2.68
C SER A 117 15.61 11.13 -1.58
N GLY A 118 16.01 10.06 -0.89
CA GLY A 118 17.10 10.06 0.09
C GLY A 118 18.48 9.67 -0.43
N LYS A 119 18.68 9.55 -1.79
CA LYS A 119 19.94 9.06 -2.38
C LYS A 119 20.66 10.10 -3.25
N GLN A 120 20.74 11.35 -2.77
CA GLN A 120 21.30 12.48 -3.52
C GLN A 120 22.76 12.28 -3.95
N ASP A 121 23.55 11.55 -3.17
CA ASP A 121 24.92 11.16 -3.50
C ASP A 121 24.98 10.27 -4.74
N ILE A 122 24.04 9.34 -4.91
CA ILE A 122 23.91 8.49 -6.09
C ILE A 122 23.30 9.27 -7.26
N LEU A 123 22.25 10.06 -7.00
CA LEU A 123 21.61 10.89 -8.03
C LEU A 123 22.60 11.83 -8.71
N SER A 124 23.54 12.38 -7.95
CA SER A 124 24.58 13.28 -8.46
C SER A 124 25.60 12.62 -9.41
N LYS A 125 25.64 11.29 -9.51
CA LYS A 125 26.57 10.54 -10.34
C LYS A 125 26.06 10.26 -11.75
N PHE A 126 24.80 10.58 -12.06
CA PHE A 126 24.27 10.41 -13.41
C PHE A 126 24.77 11.50 -14.34
N ASN A 127 25.12 11.10 -15.59
CA ASN A 127 25.56 12.00 -16.65
C ASN A 127 24.41 12.67 -17.41
N CYS A 128 23.17 12.36 -17.08
CA CYS A 128 21.97 12.97 -17.64
C CYS A 128 21.15 13.66 -16.54
N PRO A 129 20.28 14.60 -16.92
CA PRO A 129 19.29 15.14 -15.98
C PRO A 129 18.42 14.04 -15.37
N VAL A 130 18.11 14.17 -14.07
CA VAL A 130 17.28 13.24 -13.33
C VAL A 130 16.07 13.95 -12.74
N LEU A 131 14.88 13.46 -13.04
CA LEU A 131 13.63 13.85 -12.37
C LEU A 131 13.21 12.71 -11.44
N VAL A 132 13.23 12.98 -10.15
CA VAL A 132 12.69 12.08 -9.13
C VAL A 132 11.32 12.58 -8.74
N ILE A 133 10.34 11.69 -8.71
CA ILE A 133 9.03 11.99 -8.17
C ILE A 133 8.81 11.01 -7.02
N ASP A 134 8.71 11.41 -5.74
CA ASP A 134 8.78 10.57 -4.54
C ASP A 134 7.90 11.10 -3.40
N HIS A 135 7.40 10.24 -2.50
CA HIS A 135 6.61 10.56 -1.32
C HIS A 135 7.28 10.14 0.00
N HIS A 136 8.37 9.42 -0.08
CA HIS A 136 9.16 9.07 1.10
C HIS A 136 9.79 10.33 1.70
N ASN A 137 10.06 10.30 3.02
CA ASN A 137 10.72 11.42 3.69
C ASN A 137 12.07 11.71 3.03
N PRO A 138 12.25 12.89 2.40
CA PRO A 138 13.49 13.23 1.75
C PRO A 138 14.56 13.54 2.79
N THR A 139 15.80 13.13 2.52
CA THR A 139 16.97 13.49 3.31
C THR A 139 17.89 14.36 2.47
N GLY A 140 18.15 15.60 2.89
CA GLY A 140 19.05 16.51 2.19
C GLY A 140 18.38 17.38 1.13
N GLU A 141 19.15 17.82 0.12
CA GLU A 141 18.70 18.78 -0.89
C GLU A 141 17.78 18.15 -1.93
N LEU A 142 16.64 18.80 -2.22
CA LEU A 142 15.69 18.33 -3.24
C LEU A 142 16.09 18.70 -4.67
N ARG A 143 17.12 19.53 -4.85
CA ARG A 143 17.57 19.99 -6.15
C ARG A 143 19.08 20.21 -6.17
N LYS A 144 19.72 19.76 -7.24
CA LYS A 144 21.09 20.11 -7.64
C LYS A 144 21.14 20.35 -9.16
N GLU A 145 22.33 20.57 -9.70
CA GLU A 145 22.51 20.86 -11.11
C GLU A 145 21.90 19.78 -12.02
N ASN A 146 22.14 18.51 -11.69
CA ASN A 146 21.74 17.37 -12.51
C ASN A 146 20.48 16.63 -12.03
N PHE A 147 19.87 16.97 -10.88
CA PHE A 147 18.63 16.36 -10.44
C PHE A 147 17.63 17.35 -9.83
N THR A 148 16.36 17.01 -9.97
CA THR A 148 15.23 17.68 -9.30
C THR A 148 14.33 16.61 -8.70
N ILE A 149 13.94 16.80 -7.44
CA ILE A 149 13.05 15.91 -6.69
C ILE A 149 11.73 16.63 -6.46
N ILE A 150 10.65 16.05 -6.95
CA ILE A 150 9.27 16.41 -6.62
C ILE A 150 8.84 15.47 -5.50
N ASN A 151 8.40 16.04 -4.38
CA ASN A 151 8.02 15.28 -3.21
C ASN A 151 6.77 15.87 -2.55
N SER A 152 5.79 15.02 -2.23
CA SER A 152 4.53 15.47 -1.65
C SER A 152 4.62 15.85 -0.17
N VAL A 153 5.53 15.25 0.58
CA VAL A 153 5.69 15.48 2.03
C VAL A 153 6.14 16.91 2.33
N GLU A 154 7.03 17.46 1.49
CA GLU A 154 7.57 18.81 1.65
C GLU A 154 6.53 19.92 1.46
N ASN A 155 5.52 19.70 0.61
CA ASN A 155 4.62 20.78 0.19
C ASN A 155 3.22 20.68 0.76
N TYR A 156 2.71 19.47 1.01
CA TYR A 156 1.28 19.31 1.19
C TYR A 156 0.86 18.91 2.60
N LYS A 157 1.70 18.33 3.44
CA LYS A 157 1.27 17.67 4.68
C LYS A 157 0.09 16.69 4.48
N GLU A 158 -0.29 16.46 3.21
CA GLU A 158 -1.30 15.48 2.80
C GLU A 158 -0.60 14.20 2.41
N THR A 159 -1.07 13.10 2.96
CA THR A 159 -0.57 11.77 2.59
C THR A 159 -1.17 11.39 1.25
N MET A 160 -0.34 11.24 0.24
CA MET A 160 -0.70 10.78 -1.11
C MET A 160 0.08 9.52 -1.44
N SER A 161 -0.56 8.54 -2.09
CA SER A 161 0.16 7.42 -2.68
C SER A 161 1.01 7.92 -3.84
N TRP A 162 1.93 7.07 -4.22
CA TRP A 162 2.86 7.38 -5.26
C TRP A 162 2.24 7.69 -6.61
N GLY A 163 1.38 6.78 -7.10
CA GLY A 163 0.69 7.03 -8.35
C GLY A 163 -0.14 8.32 -8.32
N LEU A 164 -0.63 8.70 -7.13
CA LEU A 164 -1.36 9.96 -7.00
C LEU A 164 -0.42 11.17 -7.08
N VAL A 165 0.78 11.11 -6.52
CA VAL A 165 1.79 12.18 -6.67
C VAL A 165 2.17 12.35 -8.14
N VAL A 166 2.43 11.26 -8.87
CA VAL A 166 2.73 11.31 -10.30
C VAL A 166 1.55 11.90 -11.08
N TYR A 167 0.33 11.45 -10.80
CA TYR A 167 -0.87 11.95 -11.46
C TYR A 167 -1.07 13.45 -11.22
N GLU A 168 -0.99 13.93 -9.97
CA GLU A 168 -1.15 15.34 -9.61
C GLU A 168 -0.02 16.22 -10.18
N PHE A 169 1.21 15.71 -10.22
CA PHE A 169 2.32 16.41 -10.88
C PHE A 169 2.06 16.60 -12.39
N LEU A 170 1.60 15.56 -13.07
CA LEU A 170 1.24 15.66 -14.49
C LEU A 170 0.03 16.57 -14.72
N ARG A 171 -0.92 16.58 -13.80
CA ARG A 171 -2.05 17.50 -13.80
C ARG A 171 -1.59 18.96 -13.68
N ALA A 172 -0.65 19.23 -12.76
CA ALA A 172 -0.04 20.56 -12.61
C ALA A 172 0.74 20.97 -13.87
N TYR A 173 1.48 20.03 -14.47
CA TYR A 173 2.21 20.28 -15.71
C TYR A 173 1.28 20.62 -16.89
N LEU A 174 0.18 19.88 -17.07
CA LEU A 174 -0.79 20.18 -18.13
C LEU A 174 -1.43 21.57 -17.94
N ALA A 175 -1.76 21.93 -16.69
CA ALA A 175 -2.26 23.25 -16.37
C ALA A 175 -1.23 24.38 -16.66
N TYR A 176 0.04 24.15 -16.33
CA TYR A 176 1.15 25.06 -16.68
C TYR A 176 1.24 25.29 -18.20
N ARG A 177 1.06 24.23 -18.99
CA ARG A 177 1.06 24.32 -20.45
C ARG A 177 -0.21 24.90 -21.05
N GLY A 178 -1.27 25.09 -20.26
CA GLY A 178 -2.59 25.48 -20.76
C GLY A 178 -3.25 24.40 -21.61
N GLU A 179 -2.87 23.14 -21.43
CA GLU A 179 -3.42 22.00 -22.15
C GLU A 179 -4.63 21.40 -21.41
N ALA A 180 -5.55 20.78 -22.18
CA ALA A 180 -6.67 20.04 -21.60
C ALA A 180 -6.16 18.85 -20.76
N GLU A 181 -6.86 18.56 -19.66
CA GLU A 181 -6.49 17.48 -18.74
C GLU A 181 -6.93 16.11 -19.28
N TRP A 182 -6.38 15.72 -20.44
CA TRP A 182 -6.70 14.46 -21.11
C TRP A 182 -6.39 13.21 -20.25
N ILE A 183 -5.45 13.32 -19.30
CA ILE A 183 -5.14 12.21 -18.34
C ILE A 183 -6.35 11.85 -17.47
N TYR A 184 -7.28 12.80 -17.25
CA TYR A 184 -8.53 12.55 -16.54
C TYR A 184 -9.53 11.83 -17.45
N GLU A 185 -9.66 12.25 -18.70
CA GLU A 185 -10.52 11.61 -19.69
C GLU A 185 -10.08 10.17 -19.98
N ASP A 186 -8.76 9.93 -20.04
CA ASP A 186 -8.16 8.59 -20.17
C ASP A 186 -8.19 7.79 -18.87
N LYS A 187 -8.77 8.34 -17.78
CA LYS A 187 -8.94 7.69 -16.47
C LYS A 187 -7.65 7.22 -15.82
N LEU A 188 -6.52 7.87 -16.08
CA LEU A 188 -5.24 7.49 -15.49
C LEU A 188 -5.24 7.63 -13.94
N TYR A 189 -6.14 8.44 -13.37
CA TYR A 189 -6.37 8.51 -11.93
C TYR A 189 -6.78 7.18 -11.30
N GLN A 190 -7.36 6.25 -12.08
CA GLN A 190 -7.73 4.93 -11.56
C GLN A 190 -6.48 4.09 -11.22
N TRP A 191 -5.38 4.27 -11.94
CA TRP A 191 -4.10 3.69 -11.54
C TRP A 191 -3.53 4.33 -10.28
N ALA A 192 -3.73 5.64 -10.09
CA ALA A 192 -3.41 6.29 -8.82
C ALA A 192 -4.24 5.71 -7.66
N VAL A 193 -5.49 5.31 -7.90
CA VAL A 193 -6.33 4.63 -6.90
C VAL A 193 -5.84 3.21 -6.62
N VAL A 194 -5.34 2.47 -7.61
CA VAL A 194 -4.67 1.19 -7.34
C VAL A 194 -3.53 1.37 -6.34
N THR A 195 -2.73 2.41 -6.52
CA THR A 195 -1.61 2.70 -5.62
C THR A 195 -2.07 3.17 -4.23
N LEU A 196 -3.17 3.91 -4.13
CA LEU A 196 -3.80 4.22 -2.84
C LEU A 196 -4.20 2.99 -2.03
N PHE A 197 -4.62 1.91 -2.69
CA PHE A 197 -4.97 0.66 -2.01
C PHE A 197 -3.76 -0.20 -1.64
N THR A 198 -2.64 -0.07 -2.34
CA THR A 198 -1.45 -0.94 -2.13
C THR A 198 -0.42 -0.34 -1.20
N ASP A 199 -0.43 0.97 -1.04
CA ASP A 199 0.43 1.69 -0.12
C ASP A 199 -0.15 1.72 1.31
N VAL A 200 0.71 1.82 2.31
CA VAL A 200 0.31 1.89 3.73
C VAL A 200 0.23 3.35 4.16
N ILE A 201 -0.77 4.05 3.64
CA ILE A 201 -1.04 5.46 3.92
C ILE A 201 -2.46 5.67 4.45
N THR A 202 -2.71 6.84 5.04
CA THR A 202 -4.06 7.27 5.41
C THR A 202 -4.83 7.71 4.16
N LEU A 203 -6.08 7.26 4.04
CA LEU A 203 -6.91 7.55 2.86
C LEU A 203 -7.96 8.64 3.11
N ASP A 204 -8.04 9.19 4.31
CA ASP A 204 -9.10 10.08 4.80
C ASP A 204 -9.00 11.54 4.32
N THR A 205 -8.06 11.87 3.43
CA THR A 205 -7.96 13.22 2.87
C THR A 205 -9.02 13.47 1.78
N LYS A 206 -9.49 14.72 1.63
CA LYS A 206 -10.43 15.09 0.57
C LYS A 206 -9.95 14.72 -0.82
N ARG A 207 -8.64 14.84 -1.08
CA ARG A 207 -8.02 14.50 -2.36
C ARG A 207 -8.10 13.01 -2.64
N ASN A 208 -7.66 12.19 -1.69
CA ASN A 208 -7.73 10.74 -1.81
C ASN A 208 -9.18 10.28 -2.03
N GLN A 209 -10.11 10.79 -1.23
CA GLN A 209 -11.54 10.47 -1.31
C GLN A 209 -12.16 10.85 -2.66
N PHE A 210 -11.78 11.98 -3.23
CA PHE A 210 -12.28 12.41 -4.53
C PHE A 210 -11.99 11.35 -5.62
N TYR A 211 -10.77 10.84 -5.68
CA TYR A 211 -10.40 9.84 -6.68
C TYR A 211 -10.91 8.45 -6.35
N LEU A 212 -10.96 8.08 -5.08
CA LEU A 212 -11.56 6.83 -4.60
C LEU A 212 -13.03 6.73 -5.02
N ASP A 213 -13.82 7.76 -4.74
CA ASP A 213 -15.26 7.79 -5.07
C ASP A 213 -15.52 7.56 -6.56
N ARG A 214 -14.71 8.19 -7.41
CA ARG A 214 -14.85 8.07 -8.87
C ARG A 214 -14.36 6.75 -9.44
N SER A 215 -13.56 6.03 -8.69
CA SER A 215 -13.00 4.75 -9.11
C SER A 215 -13.80 3.55 -8.61
N ILE A 216 -14.21 3.59 -7.33
CA ILE A 216 -14.97 2.48 -6.70
C ILE A 216 -16.35 2.32 -7.34
N CYS A 217 -16.99 3.42 -7.73
CA CYS A 217 -18.30 3.44 -8.37
C CYS A 217 -18.22 3.47 -9.91
N ALA A 218 -17.02 3.37 -10.50
CA ALA A 218 -16.86 3.51 -11.94
C ALA A 218 -17.43 2.29 -12.68
N ILE A 219 -18.38 2.57 -13.58
CA ILE A 219 -18.92 1.57 -14.54
C ILE A 219 -17.90 1.31 -15.66
N ASP A 220 -17.08 2.32 -15.98
CA ASP A 220 -16.12 2.29 -17.08
C ASP A 220 -14.70 2.47 -16.55
N LEU A 221 -13.89 1.43 -16.71
CA LEU A 221 -12.51 1.37 -16.23
C LEU A 221 -11.51 1.80 -17.30
N GLU A 222 -10.35 2.25 -16.85
CA GLU A 222 -9.18 2.41 -17.72
C GLU A 222 -8.88 1.08 -18.44
N LYS A 223 -8.50 1.18 -19.72
CA LYS A 223 -8.41 0.03 -20.62
C LYS A 223 -7.56 -1.13 -20.09
N ASN A 224 -6.37 -0.84 -19.57
CA ASN A 224 -5.49 -1.91 -19.07
C ASN A 224 -6.00 -2.47 -17.74
N LEU A 225 -6.53 -1.63 -16.84
CA LEU A 225 -7.15 -2.11 -15.60
C LEU A 225 -8.33 -3.02 -15.88
N LYS A 226 -9.18 -2.65 -16.83
CA LYS A 226 -10.29 -3.48 -17.28
C LYS A 226 -9.79 -4.85 -17.75
N ALA A 227 -8.85 -4.86 -18.69
CA ALA A 227 -8.28 -6.10 -19.24
C ALA A 227 -7.65 -6.98 -18.14
N ILE A 228 -6.98 -6.37 -17.15
CA ILE A 228 -6.39 -7.10 -16.01
C ILE A 228 -7.50 -7.73 -15.16
N LEU A 229 -8.47 -6.94 -14.71
CA LEU A 229 -9.51 -7.41 -13.79
C LEU A 229 -10.39 -8.51 -14.43
N GLU A 230 -10.72 -8.37 -15.72
CA GLU A 230 -11.39 -9.40 -16.51
C GLU A 230 -10.55 -10.68 -16.59
N THR A 231 -9.25 -10.55 -16.93
CA THR A 231 -8.36 -11.71 -17.14
C THR A 231 -8.11 -12.50 -15.86
N ILE A 232 -8.03 -11.83 -14.70
CA ILE A 232 -7.86 -12.50 -13.41
C ILE A 232 -9.18 -12.92 -12.76
N HIS A 233 -10.31 -12.72 -13.45
CA HIS A 233 -11.66 -12.99 -12.93
C HIS A 233 -11.89 -12.34 -11.55
N ALA A 234 -11.51 -11.08 -11.42
CA ALA A 234 -11.74 -10.32 -10.21
C ALA A 234 -13.24 -10.18 -9.94
N TYR A 235 -13.64 -10.23 -8.68
CA TYR A 235 -15.05 -10.21 -8.32
C TYR A 235 -15.75 -8.95 -8.83
N GLY A 236 -16.79 -9.16 -9.67
CA GLY A 236 -17.54 -8.08 -10.31
C GLY A 236 -16.73 -7.23 -11.29
N GLU A 237 -15.49 -7.59 -11.59
CA GLU A 237 -14.58 -6.92 -12.54
C GLU A 237 -14.40 -5.41 -12.28
N THR A 238 -14.43 -5.02 -11.00
CA THR A 238 -14.39 -3.62 -10.60
C THR A 238 -13.14 -3.25 -9.87
N LEU A 239 -12.83 -1.96 -9.88
CA LEU A 239 -11.75 -1.38 -9.11
C LEU A 239 -12.19 -1.20 -7.65
N SER A 240 -12.04 -2.25 -6.87
CA SER A 240 -12.29 -2.25 -5.43
C SER A 240 -11.03 -2.56 -4.65
N LYS A 241 -10.98 -2.11 -3.39
CA LYS A 241 -9.89 -2.44 -2.47
C LYS A 241 -9.68 -3.95 -2.36
N SER A 242 -10.75 -4.72 -2.28
CA SER A 242 -10.68 -6.19 -2.21
C SER A 242 -10.05 -6.79 -3.46
N ASN A 243 -10.45 -6.37 -4.65
CA ASN A 243 -9.88 -6.87 -5.91
C ASN A 243 -8.40 -6.50 -6.05
N VAL A 244 -8.03 -5.28 -5.66
CA VAL A 244 -6.63 -4.85 -5.69
C VAL A 244 -5.81 -5.61 -4.67
N ASN A 245 -6.20 -5.64 -3.40
CA ASN A 245 -5.36 -6.18 -2.32
C ASN A 245 -5.34 -7.70 -2.25
N TYR A 246 -6.40 -8.39 -2.68
CA TYR A 246 -6.48 -9.85 -2.56
C TYR A 246 -6.34 -10.60 -3.88
N SER A 247 -6.48 -9.93 -5.03
CA SER A 247 -6.35 -10.57 -6.34
C SER A 247 -5.18 -9.99 -7.15
N PHE A 248 -5.18 -8.70 -7.44
CA PHE A 248 -4.21 -8.07 -8.34
C PHE A 248 -2.81 -7.90 -7.72
N ALA A 249 -2.70 -7.21 -6.58
CA ALA A 249 -1.41 -6.92 -5.95
C ALA A 249 -0.65 -8.19 -5.50
N PRO A 250 -1.31 -9.22 -4.91
CA PRO A 250 -0.62 -10.47 -4.60
C PRO A 250 -0.05 -11.18 -5.82
N LEU A 251 -0.73 -11.10 -6.97
CA LEU A 251 -0.29 -11.71 -8.22
C LEU A 251 1.06 -11.14 -8.67
N ILE A 252 1.13 -9.80 -8.76
CA ILE A 252 2.34 -9.07 -9.14
C ILE A 252 3.45 -9.27 -8.12
N ASN A 253 3.14 -9.08 -6.84
CA ASN A 253 4.14 -9.15 -5.77
C ASN A 253 4.76 -10.55 -5.62
N ARG A 254 4.05 -11.64 -5.95
CA ARG A 254 4.62 -13.00 -5.97
C ARG A 254 5.66 -13.15 -7.06
N ALA A 255 5.39 -12.64 -8.27
CA ALA A 255 6.35 -12.69 -9.37
C ALA A 255 7.60 -11.85 -9.09
N ILE A 256 7.42 -10.65 -8.52
CA ILE A 256 8.53 -9.78 -8.11
C ILE A 256 9.42 -10.48 -7.07
N ARG A 257 8.83 -11.09 -6.04
CA ARG A 257 9.58 -11.84 -5.01
C ARG A 257 10.33 -13.04 -5.56
N ALA A 258 9.82 -13.62 -6.63
CA ALA A 258 10.48 -14.72 -7.34
C ALA A 258 11.60 -14.27 -8.29
N GLY A 259 11.87 -12.96 -8.41
CA GLY A 259 12.89 -12.39 -9.31
C GLY A 259 12.40 -12.07 -10.73
N ASP A 260 11.10 -12.20 -10.99
CA ASP A 260 10.47 -11.99 -12.31
C ASP A 260 9.81 -10.59 -12.42
N SER A 261 10.42 -9.55 -11.81
CA SER A 261 9.90 -8.17 -11.80
C SER A 261 9.71 -7.59 -13.21
N ALA A 262 10.64 -7.85 -14.14
CA ALA A 262 10.53 -7.39 -15.52
C ALA A 262 9.33 -8.01 -16.25
N ILE A 263 9.01 -9.28 -15.96
CA ILE A 263 7.83 -9.96 -16.49
C ILE A 263 6.56 -9.35 -15.91
N ALA A 264 6.53 -9.14 -14.59
CA ALA A 264 5.40 -8.49 -13.92
C ALA A 264 5.12 -7.10 -14.50
N LEU A 265 6.16 -6.27 -14.67
CA LEU A 265 6.06 -4.95 -15.28
C LEU A 265 5.52 -5.04 -16.72
N ASN A 266 6.09 -5.90 -17.57
CA ASN A 266 5.67 -6.02 -18.96
C ASN A 266 4.21 -6.47 -19.10
N LEU A 267 3.79 -7.48 -18.35
CA LEU A 267 2.42 -8.01 -18.38
C LEU A 267 1.40 -7.00 -17.84
N THR A 268 1.78 -6.13 -16.93
CA THR A 268 0.89 -5.09 -16.41
C THR A 268 0.77 -3.89 -17.36
N VAL A 269 1.90 -3.45 -17.93
CA VAL A 269 1.96 -2.18 -18.67
C VAL A 269 1.72 -2.36 -20.17
N ASN A 270 2.26 -3.41 -20.78
CA ASN A 270 2.23 -3.60 -22.23
C ASN A 270 1.30 -4.73 -22.70
N GLU A 271 1.14 -5.78 -21.89
CA GLU A 271 0.37 -6.98 -22.26
C GLU A 271 -0.63 -7.37 -21.16
N PRO A 272 -1.55 -6.47 -20.75
CA PRO A 272 -2.45 -6.70 -19.62
C PRO A 272 -3.40 -7.92 -19.84
N GLU A 273 -3.74 -8.24 -21.06
CA GLU A 273 -4.53 -9.41 -21.43
C GLU A 273 -3.80 -10.74 -21.18
N ASN A 274 -2.51 -10.70 -20.99
CA ASN A 274 -1.66 -11.86 -20.71
C ASN A 274 -1.27 -11.98 -19.21
N ILE A 275 -1.85 -11.16 -18.34
CA ILE A 275 -1.44 -11.11 -16.91
C ILE A 275 -1.69 -12.42 -16.16
N ASN A 276 -2.58 -13.28 -16.67
CA ASN A 276 -2.80 -14.62 -16.17
C ASN A 276 -1.53 -15.49 -16.15
N LYS A 277 -0.52 -15.16 -16.98
CA LYS A 277 0.80 -15.81 -16.92
C LYS A 277 1.47 -15.67 -15.55
N LEU A 278 1.11 -14.65 -14.75
CA LEU A 278 1.56 -14.49 -13.38
C LEU A 278 0.81 -15.40 -12.39
N MET A 279 -0.31 -16.00 -12.79
CA MET A 279 -1.06 -16.96 -11.96
C MET A 279 -0.38 -18.34 -11.88
N GLN A 280 0.80 -18.49 -12.47
CA GLN A 280 1.53 -19.75 -12.47
C GLN A 280 1.73 -20.27 -11.04
N GLU A 281 1.48 -21.54 -10.85
CA GLU A 281 1.60 -22.25 -9.57
C GLU A 281 3.01 -22.12 -8.95
N LYS A 282 4.06 -21.94 -9.78
CA LYS A 282 5.43 -21.73 -9.30
C LYS A 282 5.57 -20.59 -8.33
N TYR A 283 4.92 -19.43 -8.60
CA TYR A 283 5.02 -18.24 -7.74
C TYR A 283 4.32 -18.43 -6.40
N LYS A 284 3.19 -19.13 -6.42
CA LYS A 284 2.45 -19.47 -5.22
C LYS A 284 3.24 -20.45 -4.35
N LYS A 285 3.77 -21.52 -4.95
CA LYS A 285 4.59 -22.54 -4.26
C LYS A 285 5.82 -21.92 -3.62
N LEU A 286 6.58 -21.08 -4.32
CA LEU A 286 7.77 -20.44 -3.77
C LEU A 286 7.43 -19.60 -2.52
N GLN A 287 6.30 -18.87 -2.55
CA GLN A 287 5.86 -18.11 -1.38
C GLN A 287 5.41 -19.01 -0.23
N GLU A 288 4.64 -20.07 -0.52
CA GLU A 288 4.16 -21.02 0.48
C GLU A 288 5.31 -21.78 1.13
N GLU A 289 6.29 -22.22 0.34
CA GLU A 289 7.51 -22.87 0.85
C GLU A 289 8.31 -21.94 1.77
N ALA A 290 8.46 -20.65 1.41
CA ALA A 290 9.17 -19.70 2.25
C ALA A 290 8.46 -19.49 3.60
N VAL A 291 7.14 -19.36 3.59
CA VAL A 291 6.33 -19.24 4.81
C VAL A 291 6.39 -20.52 5.64
N LEU A 292 6.23 -21.68 5.01
CA LEU A 292 6.27 -22.98 5.70
C LEU A 292 7.64 -23.25 6.34
N LYS A 293 8.73 -22.88 5.68
CA LYS A 293 10.08 -22.97 6.28
C LYS A 293 10.20 -22.10 7.51
N ALA A 294 9.67 -20.89 7.46
CA ALA A 294 9.65 -20.03 8.62
C ALA A 294 8.78 -20.61 9.74
N GLU A 295 7.57 -21.10 9.45
CA GLU A 295 6.66 -21.74 10.43
C GLU A 295 7.27 -22.94 11.12
N LYS A 296 8.04 -23.75 10.42
CA LYS A 296 8.74 -24.93 11.01
C LYS A 296 9.92 -24.54 11.90
N THR A 297 10.44 -23.34 11.74
CA THR A 297 11.65 -22.90 12.45
C THR A 297 11.30 -22.18 13.75
N TYR A 298 10.13 -21.57 13.85
CA TYR A 298 9.76 -20.68 14.95
C TYR A 298 8.36 -20.96 15.50
N GLU A 299 8.26 -20.94 16.83
CA GLU A 299 6.97 -20.82 17.53
C GLU A 299 6.52 -19.36 17.48
N TYR A 300 5.82 -18.98 16.42
CA TYR A 300 5.36 -17.60 16.20
C TYR A 300 4.50 -17.01 17.33
N LYS A 301 3.86 -17.85 18.15
CA LYS A 301 3.07 -17.37 19.29
C LYS A 301 3.91 -16.62 20.32
N THR A 302 5.20 -16.97 20.44
CA THR A 302 6.09 -16.44 21.46
C THR A 302 7.23 -15.59 20.91
N SER A 303 7.59 -15.75 19.61
CA SER A 303 8.74 -15.05 19.03
C SER A 303 8.35 -13.83 18.21
N THR A 304 8.91 -12.67 18.56
CA THR A 304 8.87 -11.43 17.75
C THR A 304 9.99 -11.42 16.71
N PHE A 305 11.07 -12.17 16.94
CA PHE A 305 12.24 -12.23 16.08
C PHE A 305 12.28 -13.53 15.29
N ILE A 306 12.43 -13.42 13.98
CA ILE A 306 12.44 -14.55 13.06
C ILE A 306 13.71 -14.46 12.22
N ASP A 307 14.76 -15.16 12.66
CA ASP A 307 16.05 -15.22 11.96
C ASP A 307 16.02 -16.27 10.85
N MET A 308 16.04 -15.82 9.61
CA MET A 308 16.07 -16.66 8.41
C MET A 308 17.48 -16.93 7.88
N THR A 309 18.53 -16.58 8.63
CA THR A 309 19.93 -16.80 8.26
C THR A 309 20.20 -18.28 7.99
N GLY A 310 20.74 -18.60 6.82
CA GLY A 310 21.07 -19.98 6.44
C GLY A 310 19.86 -20.89 6.18
N LYS A 311 18.62 -20.40 6.22
CA LYS A 311 17.42 -21.24 6.01
C LYS A 311 17.07 -21.45 4.52
N GLY A 312 17.85 -20.88 3.60
CA GLY A 312 17.60 -20.99 2.15
C GLY A 312 16.29 -20.33 1.71
N VAL A 313 15.91 -19.24 2.39
CA VAL A 313 14.78 -18.39 2.04
C VAL A 313 15.32 -17.02 1.62
N SER A 314 14.89 -16.54 0.47
CA SER A 314 15.27 -15.20 0.02
C SER A 314 14.69 -14.12 0.93
N GLY A 315 15.46 -13.08 1.27
CA GLY A 315 15.01 -11.91 2.03
C GLY A 315 13.81 -11.19 1.40
N ALA A 316 13.55 -11.40 0.11
CA ALA A 316 12.36 -10.88 -0.59
C ALA A 316 11.03 -11.37 0.02
N TYR A 317 11.05 -12.46 0.77
CA TYR A 317 9.87 -13.01 1.47
C TYR A 317 9.73 -12.52 2.92
N ASN A 318 10.71 -11.83 3.49
CA ASN A 318 10.68 -11.39 4.89
C ASN A 318 9.41 -10.59 5.21
N GLY A 319 9.03 -9.65 4.33
CA GLY A 319 7.84 -8.83 4.54
C GLY A 319 6.52 -9.61 4.55
N ILE A 320 6.37 -10.66 3.72
CA ILE A 320 5.14 -11.48 3.73
C ILE A 320 5.12 -12.44 4.92
N ILE A 321 6.26 -12.94 5.35
CA ILE A 321 6.38 -13.75 6.57
C ILE A 321 5.97 -12.88 7.78
N ALA A 322 6.53 -11.67 7.90
CA ALA A 322 6.18 -10.75 8.98
C ALA A 322 4.69 -10.37 8.98
N SER A 323 4.10 -10.11 7.79
CA SER A 323 2.67 -9.84 7.69
C SER A 323 1.82 -11.01 8.16
N LYS A 324 2.17 -12.25 7.77
CA LYS A 324 1.41 -13.44 8.20
C LYS A 324 1.51 -13.67 9.70
N VAL A 325 2.66 -13.42 10.31
CA VAL A 325 2.83 -13.49 11.76
C VAL A 325 1.97 -12.45 12.46
N LYS A 326 2.05 -11.20 11.99
CA LYS A 326 1.23 -10.10 12.50
C LYS A 326 -0.27 -10.42 12.41
N ASP A 327 -0.74 -10.86 11.25
CA ASP A 327 -2.17 -11.10 11.02
C ASP A 327 -2.71 -12.31 11.77
N LYS A 328 -1.87 -13.36 11.98
CA LYS A 328 -2.29 -14.60 12.63
C LYS A 328 -2.22 -14.53 14.15
N TYR A 329 -1.25 -13.83 14.70
CA TYR A 329 -0.96 -13.80 16.14
C TYR A 329 -1.13 -12.42 16.77
N ASP A 330 -1.61 -11.45 16.00
CA ASP A 330 -1.81 -10.04 16.39
C ASP A 330 -0.61 -9.46 17.16
N LYS A 331 0.60 -9.64 16.60
CA LYS A 331 1.83 -9.15 17.21
C LYS A 331 2.82 -8.66 16.16
N SER A 332 3.62 -7.68 16.54
CA SER A 332 4.67 -7.15 15.68
C SER A 332 5.79 -8.17 15.46
N ALA A 333 6.39 -8.17 14.27
CA ALA A 333 7.40 -9.14 13.90
C ALA A 333 8.58 -8.52 13.14
N PHE A 334 9.80 -8.85 13.57
CA PHE A 334 11.06 -8.64 12.88
C PHE A 334 11.46 -9.93 12.16
N VAL A 335 11.49 -9.92 10.82
CA VAL A 335 11.95 -11.06 10.02
C VAL A 335 13.20 -10.65 9.27
N TYR A 336 14.32 -11.35 9.47
CA TYR A 336 15.62 -10.91 8.98
C TYR A 336 16.56 -12.06 8.63
N SER A 337 17.65 -11.70 7.97
CA SER A 337 18.85 -12.53 7.86
C SER A 337 20.07 -11.70 8.27
N VAL A 338 21.02 -12.32 8.94
CA VAL A 338 22.25 -11.66 9.39
C VAL A 338 23.29 -11.70 8.27
N VAL A 339 23.80 -10.53 7.91
CA VAL A 339 24.88 -10.33 6.94
C VAL A 339 25.86 -9.33 7.55
N ASP A 340 27.13 -9.70 7.68
CA ASP A 340 28.21 -8.85 8.24
C ASP A 340 27.84 -8.22 9.60
N GLY A 341 27.21 -9.00 10.49
CA GLY A 341 26.78 -8.56 11.81
C GLY A 341 25.54 -7.67 11.84
N CYS A 342 24.96 -7.37 10.69
CA CYS A 342 23.72 -6.61 10.55
C CYS A 342 22.53 -7.51 10.27
N ALA A 343 21.43 -7.27 10.95
CA ALA A 343 20.13 -7.84 10.60
C ALA A 343 19.52 -7.03 9.45
N LEU A 344 19.43 -7.64 8.29
CA LEU A 344 18.75 -7.11 7.11
C LEU A 344 17.37 -7.74 7.01
N GLY A 345 16.30 -6.95 7.15
CA GLY A 345 14.99 -7.54 7.30
C GLY A 345 13.81 -6.65 6.96
N SER A 346 12.65 -7.15 7.32
CA SER A 346 11.38 -6.44 7.23
C SER A 346 10.65 -6.52 8.56
N PHE A 347 10.07 -5.40 8.96
CA PHE A 347 9.20 -5.27 10.12
C PHE A 347 7.74 -5.14 9.68
N ARG A 348 6.86 -5.71 10.47
CA ARG A 348 5.42 -5.45 10.41
C ARG A 348 4.89 -5.32 11.83
N GLY A 349 4.33 -4.16 12.12
CA GLY A 349 3.80 -3.81 13.42
C GLY A 349 2.28 -3.72 13.45
N ARG A 350 1.75 -3.58 14.65
CA ARG A 350 0.33 -3.34 14.91
C ARG A 350 0.01 -1.88 14.59
N TYR A 351 -1.05 -1.65 13.88
CA TYR A 351 -1.53 -0.29 13.65
C TYR A 351 -2.35 0.18 14.87
N PRO A 352 -2.30 1.44 15.26
CA PRO A 352 -1.81 2.62 14.54
C PRO A 352 -0.44 3.15 14.99
N VAL A 353 0.41 2.31 15.48
CA VAL A 353 1.68 2.73 16.07
C VAL A 353 2.66 3.18 15.00
N ASN A 354 3.31 4.29 15.24
CA ASN A 354 4.39 4.78 14.38
C ASN A 354 5.74 4.23 14.85
N TYR A 355 5.97 2.97 14.58
CA TYR A 355 7.25 2.31 14.90
C TYR A 355 8.41 2.86 14.09
N TYR A 356 8.14 3.37 12.89
CA TYR A 356 9.16 3.93 12.02
C TYR A 356 9.88 5.09 12.69
N ASP A 357 9.13 6.09 13.16
CA ASP A 357 9.71 7.27 13.78
C ASP A 357 10.39 6.91 15.11
N ALA A 358 9.80 6.04 15.91
CA ALA A 358 10.36 5.61 17.19
C ALA A 358 11.73 4.91 17.01
N ILE A 359 11.81 3.95 16.08
CA ILE A 359 13.06 3.22 15.82
C ILE A 359 14.07 4.11 15.09
N ASN A 360 13.63 4.95 14.16
CA ASN A 360 14.53 5.86 13.44
C ASN A 360 15.19 6.84 14.41
N LYS A 361 14.41 7.47 15.28
CA LYS A 361 14.91 8.35 16.34
C LYS A 361 15.91 7.64 17.24
N TYR A 362 15.58 6.41 17.68
CA TYR A 362 16.50 5.61 18.49
C TYR A 362 17.83 5.34 17.78
N ILE A 363 17.79 5.01 16.47
CA ILE A 363 18.99 4.76 15.66
C ILE A 363 19.83 6.04 15.52
N GLU A 364 19.20 7.17 15.22
CA GLU A 364 19.87 8.46 15.07
C GLU A 364 20.57 8.89 16.36
N GLU A 365 19.95 8.67 17.52
CA GLU A 365 20.49 9.01 18.82
C GLU A 365 21.64 8.08 19.26
N LYS A 366 21.49 6.77 19.03
CA LYS A 366 22.44 5.76 19.54
C LYS A 366 23.54 5.38 18.54
N TYR A 367 23.28 5.49 17.24
CA TYR A 367 24.14 4.98 16.18
C TYR A 367 24.30 5.95 14.99
N PRO A 368 24.58 7.24 15.19
CA PRO A 368 24.46 8.27 14.14
C PRO A 368 25.42 8.12 12.95
N THR A 369 26.48 7.32 13.07
CA THR A 369 27.53 7.18 12.03
C THR A 369 27.68 5.78 11.46
N GLN A 370 26.88 4.81 11.89
CA GLN A 370 27.12 3.38 11.62
C GLN A 370 26.36 2.84 10.40
N GLY A 371 25.63 3.69 9.66
CA GLY A 371 24.93 3.31 8.44
C GLY A 371 23.78 2.32 8.66
N TYR A 372 23.22 2.31 9.87
CA TYR A 372 21.94 1.65 10.14
C TYR A 372 20.80 2.51 9.64
N TYR A 373 19.71 1.89 9.24
CA TYR A 373 18.56 2.62 8.74
C TYR A 373 17.26 1.80 8.83
N VAL A 374 16.16 2.50 8.83
CA VAL A 374 14.83 1.99 8.50
C VAL A 374 14.31 2.72 7.26
N GLY A 375 13.51 2.05 6.43
CA GLY A 375 12.95 2.65 5.22
C GLY A 375 11.59 2.06 4.89
N GLY A 376 10.57 2.91 4.78
CA GLY A 376 9.19 2.51 4.53
C GLY A 376 8.19 3.38 5.28
N HIS A 377 7.12 2.79 5.80
CA HIS A 377 5.99 3.46 6.45
C HIS A 377 5.86 3.10 7.92
N GLN A 378 4.99 3.80 8.66
CA GLN A 378 4.83 3.75 10.11
C GLN A 378 4.83 2.34 10.73
N GLY A 379 4.08 1.41 10.15
CA GLY A 379 3.94 0.03 10.67
C GLY A 379 4.53 -1.04 9.73
N ALA A 380 5.19 -0.65 8.63
CA ALA A 380 5.68 -1.58 7.62
C ALA A 380 6.94 -1.03 6.93
N PHE A 381 8.10 -1.52 7.29
CA PHE A 381 9.37 -1.04 6.75
C PHE A 381 10.41 -2.15 6.59
N GLY A 382 11.39 -1.88 5.72
CA GLY A 382 12.64 -2.61 5.65
C GLY A 382 13.66 -1.99 6.62
N TYR A 383 14.64 -2.76 7.05
CA TYR A 383 15.66 -2.26 7.96
C TYR A 383 17.02 -2.92 7.76
N LYS A 384 18.05 -2.17 8.18
CA LYS A 384 19.40 -2.64 8.45
C LYS A 384 19.75 -2.21 9.87
N LEU A 385 19.79 -3.15 10.79
CA LEU A 385 19.99 -2.92 12.23
C LEU A 385 21.14 -3.78 12.76
N PRO A 386 21.79 -3.40 13.88
CA PRO A 386 22.79 -4.26 14.51
C PRO A 386 22.12 -5.53 15.04
N ALA A 387 22.56 -6.70 14.56
CA ALA A 387 21.91 -7.97 14.90
C ALA A 387 21.93 -8.28 16.42
N ASN A 388 23.00 -7.89 17.10
CA ASN A 388 23.17 -8.08 18.54
C ASN A 388 22.43 -7.04 19.42
N LYS A 389 21.67 -6.13 18.81
CA LYS A 389 20.90 -5.08 19.50
C LYS A 389 19.40 -5.12 19.18
N LEU A 390 18.95 -6.13 18.46
CA LEU A 390 17.55 -6.24 18.09
C LEU A 390 16.60 -6.32 19.29
N GLU A 391 17.01 -6.98 20.38
CA GLU A 391 16.22 -7.06 21.61
C GLU A 391 16.07 -5.68 22.26
N GLU A 392 17.15 -4.91 22.35
CA GLU A 392 17.15 -3.53 22.86
C GLU A 392 16.25 -2.61 22.00
N ILE A 393 16.32 -2.78 20.66
CA ILE A 393 15.46 -2.05 19.73
C ILE A 393 13.99 -2.46 19.85
N ALA A 394 13.72 -3.72 20.16
CA ALA A 394 12.35 -4.19 20.35
C ALA A 394 11.71 -3.65 21.63
N GLU A 395 12.46 -3.28 22.64
CA GLU A 395 11.93 -2.58 23.82
C GLU A 395 11.24 -1.28 23.43
N VAL A 396 11.81 -0.53 22.48
CA VAL A 396 11.19 0.67 21.92
C VAL A 396 9.83 0.35 21.26
N VAL A 397 9.76 -0.79 20.54
CA VAL A 397 8.52 -1.27 19.93
C VAL A 397 7.48 -1.63 20.99
N TYR A 398 7.89 -2.31 22.05
CA TYR A 398 6.98 -2.69 23.14
C TYR A 398 6.45 -1.48 23.91
N GLU A 399 7.27 -0.46 24.14
CA GLU A 399 6.84 0.79 24.76
C GLU A 399 5.78 1.49 23.92
N GLU A 400 5.99 1.56 22.60
CA GLU A 400 4.99 2.12 21.68
C GLU A 400 3.70 1.28 21.64
N GLU A 401 3.80 -0.05 21.68
CA GLU A 401 2.63 -0.94 21.71
C GLU A 401 1.80 -0.80 22.99
N GLN A 402 2.40 -0.51 24.13
CA GLN A 402 1.69 -0.25 25.39
C GLN A 402 0.85 1.04 25.33
N ASN A 403 1.24 1.98 24.50
CA ASN A 403 0.53 3.24 24.28
C ASN A 403 -0.64 3.13 23.29
N ILE A 404 -0.88 1.94 22.72
CA ILE A 404 -2.03 1.73 21.86
C ILE A 404 -3.31 1.73 22.71
N SER A 405 -4.03 2.83 22.71
CA SER A 405 -5.47 2.77 22.96
C SER A 405 -6.11 2.02 21.79
N THR A 406 -6.81 0.94 22.07
CA THR A 406 -7.57 0.16 21.07
C THR A 406 -8.39 1.12 20.23
N LYS A 407 -8.04 1.26 18.95
CA LYS A 407 -8.74 2.17 18.06
C LYS A 407 -10.08 1.59 17.65
N TRP A 408 -11.08 2.41 17.80
CA TRP A 408 -12.31 2.41 17.01
C TRP A 408 -13.07 1.08 16.97
N LEU A 409 -13.40 0.55 18.14
CA LEU A 409 -14.24 -0.64 18.26
C LEU A 409 -15.66 -0.23 18.63
N VAL A 410 -16.62 -0.69 17.86
CA VAL A 410 -18.02 -0.74 18.27
C VAL A 410 -18.21 -2.06 19.01
N THR A 411 -18.47 -2.02 20.30
CA THR A 411 -18.68 -3.22 21.11
C THR A 411 -20.16 -3.51 21.30
N LEU A 412 -20.51 -4.77 21.11
CA LEU A 412 -21.81 -5.31 21.46
C LEU A 412 -21.67 -6.06 22.79
N GLY A 413 -22.33 -5.53 23.87
CA GLY A 413 -22.36 -6.16 25.19
C GLY A 413 -21.37 -5.59 26.20
N ASP A 414 -21.46 -6.08 27.44
CA ASP A 414 -20.76 -5.54 28.60
C ASP A 414 -19.23 -5.54 28.48
N GLY A 415 -18.67 -4.37 28.60
CA GLY A 415 -17.36 -4.12 29.14
C GLY A 415 -16.15 -4.29 28.24
N ILE A 416 -15.77 -3.27 27.46
CA ILE A 416 -14.38 -2.98 27.09
C ILE A 416 -14.15 -1.47 27.07
N GLU A 417 -12.97 -1.02 27.50
CA GLU A 417 -12.66 0.35 27.90
C GLU A 417 -12.14 1.26 26.79
N LYS A 418 -12.31 2.57 27.02
CA LYS A 418 -11.76 3.77 26.34
C LYS A 418 -11.59 3.74 24.81
N GLY A 419 -12.35 4.60 24.16
CA GLY A 419 -12.28 4.83 22.69
C GLY A 419 -13.26 3.97 21.89
N GLN A 420 -14.24 3.34 22.56
CA GLN A 420 -15.20 2.42 21.97
C GLN A 420 -16.61 2.97 22.05
N PHE A 421 -17.40 2.73 21.03
CA PHE A 421 -18.83 3.01 21.03
C PHE A 421 -19.58 1.74 21.43
N HIS A 422 -20.31 1.76 22.53
CA HIS A 422 -21.06 0.62 23.04
C HIS A 422 -22.46 0.58 22.44
N ILE A 423 -22.85 -0.57 21.89
CA ILE A 423 -24.22 -0.85 21.43
C ILE A 423 -24.70 -2.05 22.20
N ASN A 424 -25.86 -1.92 22.85
CA ASN A 424 -26.52 -3.06 23.51
C ASN A 424 -26.95 -4.08 22.45
N VAL A 425 -26.93 -5.37 22.79
CA VAL A 425 -27.37 -6.45 21.89
C VAL A 425 -28.80 -6.24 21.38
N GLU A 426 -29.67 -5.67 22.23
CA GLU A 426 -31.03 -5.33 21.89
C GLU A 426 -31.14 -4.20 20.85
N ASP A 427 -30.16 -3.29 20.81
CA ASP A 427 -30.09 -2.19 19.86
C ASP A 427 -29.40 -2.60 18.55
N LEU A 428 -28.80 -3.80 18.46
CA LEU A 428 -28.09 -4.27 17.29
C LEU A 428 -28.98 -4.34 16.06
N ASP A 429 -30.22 -4.83 16.21
CA ASP A 429 -31.18 -4.92 15.11
C ASP A 429 -31.52 -3.51 14.58
N VAL A 430 -31.66 -2.54 15.49
CA VAL A 430 -31.86 -1.13 15.13
C VAL A 430 -30.63 -0.55 14.46
N PHE A 431 -29.41 -0.84 14.96
CA PHE A 431 -28.16 -0.40 14.37
C PHE A 431 -27.99 -0.93 12.94
N ILE A 432 -28.33 -2.20 12.70
CA ILE A 432 -28.23 -2.86 11.40
C ILE A 432 -29.28 -2.34 10.41
N ARG A 433 -30.50 -2.08 10.88
CA ARG A 433 -31.61 -1.56 10.06
C ARG A 433 -31.53 -0.05 9.85
N THR A 434 -30.73 0.67 10.63
CA THR A 434 -30.43 2.08 10.41
C THR A 434 -29.35 2.26 9.37
N HIS A 435 -29.21 3.45 8.83
CA HIS A 435 -28.15 3.76 7.87
C HIS A 435 -26.72 3.57 8.41
N SER A 436 -26.57 3.43 9.73
CA SER A 436 -25.25 3.39 10.41
C SER A 436 -24.33 2.28 9.93
N ILE A 437 -24.83 1.06 9.71
CA ILE A 437 -23.96 -0.04 9.20
C ILE A 437 -23.58 0.15 7.73
N TYR A 438 -24.47 0.74 6.96
CA TYR A 438 -24.19 1.06 5.55
C TYR A 438 -23.17 2.19 5.42
N GLU A 439 -23.31 3.24 6.24
CA GLU A 439 -22.33 4.32 6.33
C GLU A 439 -20.98 3.78 6.77
N LEU A 440 -20.95 2.92 7.79
CA LEU A 440 -19.73 2.27 8.25
C LEU A 440 -19.08 1.39 7.15
N ALA A 441 -19.88 0.64 6.41
CA ALA A 441 -19.40 -0.17 5.30
C ALA A 441 -18.82 0.68 4.16
N LEU A 442 -19.48 1.79 3.83
CA LEU A 442 -19.02 2.73 2.84
C LEU A 442 -17.70 3.40 3.27
N MET A 443 -17.60 3.83 4.52
CA MET A 443 -16.37 4.36 5.11
C MET A 443 -15.24 3.33 5.05
N ASN A 444 -15.49 2.09 5.47
CA ASN A 444 -14.50 1.03 5.46
C ASN A 444 -14.00 0.67 4.06
N ALA A 445 -14.85 0.80 3.04
CA ALA A 445 -14.43 0.62 1.66
C ALA A 445 -13.44 1.69 1.18
N LYS A 446 -13.50 2.87 1.79
CA LYS A 446 -12.66 4.04 1.45
C LYS A 446 -11.43 4.21 2.36
N LEU A 447 -11.33 3.44 3.43
CA LEU A 447 -10.22 3.51 4.39
C LEU A 447 -9.24 2.35 4.18
N CYS A 448 -7.99 2.54 4.53
CA CYS A 448 -7.07 1.40 4.61
C CYS A 448 -7.50 0.45 5.73
N SER A 449 -7.11 -0.83 5.64
CA SER A 449 -7.57 -1.86 6.58
C SER A 449 -7.26 -1.52 8.05
N ALA A 450 -6.24 -0.72 8.26
CA ALA A 450 -5.79 -0.30 9.57
C ALA A 450 -6.64 0.84 10.18
N GLU A 451 -7.37 1.57 9.35
CA GLU A 451 -8.23 2.69 9.77
C GLU A 451 -9.71 2.28 9.87
N GLN A 452 -10.04 1.06 9.44
CA GLN A 452 -11.43 0.57 9.44
C GLN A 452 -11.99 0.41 10.84
N VAL A 453 -13.24 0.80 10.98
CA VAL A 453 -14.01 0.55 12.21
C VAL A 453 -14.48 -0.90 12.23
N GLN A 454 -14.29 -1.57 13.34
CA GLN A 454 -14.63 -2.96 13.56
C GLN A 454 -15.65 -3.08 14.67
N ILE A 455 -16.50 -4.10 14.58
CA ILE A 455 -17.48 -4.43 15.61
C ILE A 455 -16.94 -5.65 16.37
N VAL A 456 -16.77 -5.53 17.68
CA VAL A 456 -16.37 -6.65 18.55
C VAL A 456 -17.59 -7.26 19.20
N LEU A 457 -17.69 -8.57 19.15
CA LEU A 457 -18.71 -9.29 19.91
C LEU A 457 -18.16 -10.57 20.52
N LYS A 458 -18.82 -11.00 21.61
CA LYS A 458 -18.54 -12.28 22.24
C LYS A 458 -19.03 -13.40 21.33
N ASN A 459 -18.15 -14.35 21.05
CA ASN A 459 -18.48 -15.51 20.23
C ASN A 459 -19.41 -16.45 21.00
N LYS A 460 -20.62 -16.63 20.50
CA LYS A 460 -21.61 -17.55 21.05
C LYS A 460 -21.69 -18.86 20.24
N GLN A 461 -20.63 -19.21 19.51
CA GLN A 461 -20.61 -20.36 18.61
C GLN A 461 -21.72 -20.24 17.55
N PHE A 462 -21.69 -19.15 16.80
CA PHE A 462 -22.68 -18.87 15.78
C PHE A 462 -22.76 -19.97 14.71
N PRO A 463 -23.95 -20.33 14.24
CA PRO A 463 -24.13 -21.34 13.20
C PRO A 463 -23.47 -20.87 11.89
N PHE A 464 -22.85 -21.81 11.17
CA PHE A 464 -22.24 -21.51 9.89
C PHE A 464 -22.45 -22.61 8.86
N LYS A 465 -22.28 -22.27 7.58
CA LYS A 465 -22.17 -23.20 6.46
C LYS A 465 -20.77 -23.09 5.85
N GLU A 466 -20.14 -24.23 5.63
CA GLU A 466 -18.91 -24.30 4.87
C GLU A 466 -19.25 -24.36 3.38
N GLU A 467 -18.62 -23.50 2.59
CA GLU A 467 -18.79 -23.44 1.13
C GLU A 467 -17.43 -23.44 0.44
N LYS A 468 -17.40 -23.95 -0.79
CA LYS A 468 -16.24 -23.86 -1.65
C LYS A 468 -16.44 -22.75 -2.68
N THR A 469 -15.47 -21.86 -2.80
CA THR A 469 -15.46 -20.86 -3.85
C THR A 469 -15.14 -21.51 -5.22
N ILE A 470 -15.36 -20.78 -6.30
CA ILE A 470 -14.98 -21.19 -7.68
C ILE A 470 -13.48 -21.51 -7.75
N THR A 471 -12.65 -20.86 -6.92
CA THR A 471 -11.21 -21.11 -6.82
C THR A 471 -10.86 -22.20 -5.81
N ASN A 472 -11.82 -23.01 -5.38
CA ASN A 472 -11.69 -24.12 -4.42
C ASN A 472 -11.16 -23.70 -3.02
N LYS A 473 -11.32 -22.43 -2.64
CA LYS A 473 -11.07 -21.96 -1.28
C LYS A 473 -12.26 -22.24 -0.39
N THR A 474 -12.03 -22.70 0.83
CA THR A 474 -13.09 -22.83 1.85
C THR A 474 -13.44 -21.45 2.38
N ILE A 475 -14.73 -21.15 2.43
CA ILE A 475 -15.30 -19.99 3.12
C ILE A 475 -16.37 -20.47 4.08
N TYR A 476 -16.58 -19.71 5.15
CA TYR A 476 -17.56 -19.97 6.19
C TYR A 476 -18.58 -18.85 6.17
N ARG A 477 -19.86 -19.19 5.97
CA ARG A 477 -20.97 -18.23 6.07
C ARG A 477 -21.61 -18.35 7.43
N TYR A 478 -21.46 -17.36 8.24
CA TYR A 478 -22.05 -17.25 9.58
C TYR A 478 -23.35 -16.47 9.52
N ASP A 479 -24.32 -16.89 10.30
CA ASP A 479 -25.45 -16.06 10.67
C ASP A 479 -25.20 -15.50 12.08
N ILE A 480 -24.89 -14.21 12.16
CA ILE A 480 -24.57 -13.53 13.40
C ILE A 480 -25.66 -12.49 13.64
N TYR A 481 -26.62 -12.83 14.49
CA TYR A 481 -27.79 -12.00 14.79
C TYR A 481 -28.61 -11.59 13.55
N GLY A 482 -28.77 -12.50 12.59
CA GLY A 482 -29.47 -12.20 11.34
C GLY A 482 -28.63 -11.50 10.27
N ILE A 483 -27.33 -11.28 10.53
CA ILE A 483 -26.41 -10.76 9.54
C ILE A 483 -25.63 -11.93 8.91
N GLY A 484 -25.68 -12.03 7.59
CA GLY A 484 -24.83 -12.95 6.86
C GLY A 484 -23.37 -12.48 6.86
N CYS A 485 -22.50 -13.16 7.60
CA CYS A 485 -21.09 -12.82 7.69
C CYS A 485 -20.21 -13.84 6.97
N LEU A 486 -19.11 -13.37 6.37
CA LEU A 486 -18.14 -14.21 5.67
C LEU A 486 -16.87 -14.37 6.52
N GLY A 487 -16.50 -15.62 6.83
CA GLY A 487 -15.22 -15.97 7.45
C GLY A 487 -14.34 -16.78 6.50
N PHE A 488 -13.03 -16.66 6.64
CA PHE A 488 -12.05 -17.47 5.90
C PHE A 488 -11.44 -18.58 6.75
N ILE A 489 -11.80 -18.61 8.04
CA ILE A 489 -11.45 -19.65 9.01
C ILE A 489 -12.67 -19.92 9.87
N GLU A 490 -12.72 -21.09 10.52
CA GLU A 490 -13.71 -21.38 11.56
C GLU A 490 -13.41 -20.54 12.80
N LEU A 491 -14.44 -19.80 13.31
CA LEU A 491 -14.29 -18.89 14.45
C LEU A 491 -14.38 -19.65 15.77
N LYS A 492 -13.29 -19.74 16.52
CA LYS A 492 -13.17 -20.49 17.79
C LYS A 492 -12.79 -19.64 18.99
N SER A 493 -12.33 -18.40 18.77
CA SER A 493 -11.93 -17.50 19.85
C SER A 493 -13.12 -17.02 20.66
N GLU A 494 -12.89 -16.58 21.90
CA GLU A 494 -13.93 -16.05 22.79
C GLU A 494 -14.57 -14.78 22.23
N TYR A 495 -13.80 -13.97 21.49
CA TYR A 495 -14.28 -12.76 20.84
C TYR A 495 -14.03 -12.83 19.34
N ILE A 496 -14.95 -12.24 18.58
CA ILE A 496 -14.84 -12.14 17.13
C ILE A 496 -14.98 -10.68 16.70
N LEU A 497 -14.31 -10.37 15.59
CA LEU A 497 -14.37 -9.07 14.93
C LEU A 497 -15.26 -9.17 13.71
N LEU A 498 -16.21 -8.24 13.59
CA LEU A 498 -16.96 -8.02 12.37
C LEU A 498 -16.53 -6.69 11.76
N TYR A 499 -16.31 -6.69 10.47
CA TYR A 499 -16.06 -5.45 9.73
C TYR A 499 -16.94 -5.42 8.47
N PRO A 500 -17.90 -4.50 8.45
CA PRO A 500 -18.71 -4.26 7.29
C PRO A 500 -17.87 -3.56 6.21
N GLU A 501 -18.04 -3.99 4.98
CA GLU A 501 -17.40 -3.39 3.80
C GLU A 501 -18.43 -3.30 2.67
N TRP A 502 -18.40 -2.20 1.93
CA TRP A 502 -19.26 -2.05 0.76
C TRP A 502 -18.60 -2.67 -0.46
N SER A 503 -19.34 -3.50 -1.15
CA SER A 503 -18.93 -4.12 -2.41
C SER A 503 -19.98 -3.84 -3.50
N ILE A 504 -19.69 -4.21 -4.74
CA ILE A 504 -20.65 -4.13 -5.85
C ILE A 504 -21.93 -4.92 -5.59
N SER A 505 -21.82 -6.03 -4.87
CA SER A 505 -23.00 -6.81 -4.46
C SER A 505 -23.75 -6.21 -3.27
N GLY A 506 -23.35 -5.04 -2.79
CA GLY A 506 -23.87 -4.37 -1.62
C GLY A 506 -23.05 -4.59 -0.37
N LEU A 507 -23.69 -4.54 0.81
CA LEU A 507 -23.05 -4.74 2.09
C LEU A 507 -22.50 -6.17 2.23
N VAL A 508 -21.21 -6.28 2.51
CA VAL A 508 -20.55 -7.52 2.93
C VAL A 508 -19.98 -7.33 4.32
N VAL A 509 -20.28 -8.25 5.22
CA VAL A 509 -19.70 -8.25 6.58
C VAL A 509 -18.73 -9.40 6.69
N TYR A 510 -17.48 -9.10 6.94
CA TYR A 510 -16.46 -10.11 7.21
C TYR A 510 -16.38 -10.40 8.70
N ALA A 511 -16.11 -11.65 9.04
CA ALA A 511 -15.91 -12.09 10.41
C ALA A 511 -14.52 -12.72 10.56
N LYS A 512 -13.81 -12.37 11.62
CA LYS A 512 -12.52 -12.94 11.96
C LYS A 512 -12.35 -13.10 13.48
N GLU A 513 -11.44 -13.95 13.90
CA GLU A 513 -11.12 -14.13 15.31
C GLU A 513 -10.38 -12.91 15.88
N LEU A 514 -10.73 -12.54 17.12
CA LEU A 514 -9.96 -11.64 17.95
C LEU A 514 -9.15 -12.50 18.93
N TYR A 515 -7.83 -12.42 18.85
CA TYR A 515 -6.91 -13.14 19.73
C TYR A 515 -6.42 -12.26 20.87
#